data_f33748660f084f5c9cdffb96c6ddaa6a
#
_entry.id   f33748660f084f5c9cdffb96c6ddaa6a
#
_cell.length_a   1.000
_cell.length_b   1.000
_cell.length_c   1.000
_cell.angle_alpha   90.00
_cell.angle_beta   90.00
_cell.angle_gamma   90.00
#
_symmetry.space_group_name_H-M   'P 1'
#
loop_
_entity.id
_entity.type
_entity.pdbx_description
1 polymer ?
#
loop_
_entity_poly.entity_id
_entity_poly.type
_entity_poly.pdbx_seq_one_letter_code
_entity_poly.pdbx_strand_id
1 'polypeptide(L)'
;MMTLENRRSFRLHPLPLENGTTMKNEVSQLRGRELIDEPLGNKGTAFTEAERAELGLYGLLPPHVETLQDQVDREYETFVSLPSDEAKHVFLREIQDDNEVLFYRLVVDHLAEMMPIIYTPTVGLACQRFSEIYARPRGLFIPYPHRDRMEEMLRNYGVDDIQAIVVTDGERILGLGDQGTGGMGIPIGKLSLYVGVGGIHPSKTLPICLDVGTNNHERVNDPHYIGWRSRRITGDDYLAFIDQFVDAVKAVWPNILLQFEDFAFQHATPLLERYRNQLCMFNDDVQGTAAVALGTVLSAVEEAGTTLSEQRVAILGGGSAGCGIAEQLIAAMVEEGLSEGDARARLHIVDVAGLLDDGMEHLSDFQKPLAQKAESLADWKRTGPEGSISLMDVVRQAKPSILIGVCGQPDLFTEEMIR
;
A
#
# COMPACT_ATOMS: atom_id res chain seq x y z
N MET A 1 19.46 -29.29 20.33
CA MET A 1 18.64 -28.96 21.49
C MET A 1 19.17 -27.64 22.07
N MET A 2 18.85 -26.52 21.42
CA MET A 2 19.25 -25.18 21.83
C MET A 2 17.97 -24.45 22.27
N THR A 3 18.00 -23.98 23.49
CA THR A 3 16.86 -23.45 24.26
C THR A 3 16.36 -22.13 23.74
N LEU A 4 15.04 -22.04 23.61
CA LEU A 4 14.22 -20.86 23.31
C LEU A 4 14.29 -19.81 24.45
N GLU A 5 15.40 -19.09 24.57
CA GLU A 5 15.52 -17.96 25.51
C GLU A 5 16.26 -16.80 24.87
N ASN A 6 15.68 -16.18 23.86
CA ASN A 6 15.97 -14.80 23.51
C ASN A 6 14.81 -14.21 22.68
N ARG A 7 13.59 -14.25 23.24
CA ARG A 7 12.54 -13.34 22.83
C ARG A 7 12.92 -11.96 23.38
N ARG A 8 13.65 -11.18 22.63
CA ARG A 8 13.69 -9.74 22.84
C ARG A 8 12.24 -9.23 22.63
N SER A 9 11.58 -8.96 23.75
CA SER A 9 10.33 -8.22 23.73
C SER A 9 10.57 -6.91 22.99
N PHE A 10 10.01 -6.76 21.79
CA PHE A 10 9.83 -5.45 21.19
C PHE A 10 8.92 -4.66 22.14
N ARG A 11 9.51 -3.89 23.04
CA ARG A 11 8.78 -2.84 23.74
C ARG A 11 8.58 -1.75 22.70
N LEU A 12 7.39 -1.66 22.15
CA LEU A 12 6.93 -0.45 21.50
C LEU A 12 7.11 0.68 22.50
N HIS A 13 8.02 1.59 22.23
CA HIS A 13 8.12 2.81 23.01
C HIS A 13 6.79 3.55 22.84
N PRO A 14 6.23 4.13 23.91
CA PRO A 14 5.06 5.00 23.77
C PRO A 14 5.41 6.07 22.77
N LEU A 15 4.49 6.33 21.82
CA LEU A 15 4.61 7.37 20.81
C LEU A 15 5.11 8.67 21.47
N PRO A 16 6.20 9.27 21.01
CA PRO A 16 6.62 10.57 21.53
C PRO A 16 5.60 11.62 21.10
N LEU A 17 4.74 12.02 22.03
CA LEU A 17 3.76 13.10 21.86
C LEU A 17 4.44 14.49 21.95
N GLU A 18 5.68 14.62 21.46
CA GLU A 18 6.37 15.90 21.50
C GLU A 18 6.68 16.40 20.09
N ASN A 19 6.14 17.58 19.81
CA ASN A 19 6.35 18.50 18.69
C ASN A 19 5.31 18.52 17.55
N GLY A 20 4.04 18.74 17.88
CA GLY A 20 3.04 19.25 16.96
C GLY A 20 2.47 20.57 17.50
N THR A 21 3.16 21.69 17.26
CA THR A 21 2.86 22.95 17.97
C THR A 21 1.60 23.65 17.45
N THR A 22 1.20 23.44 16.21
CA THR A 22 0.04 24.14 15.59
C THR A 22 -1.29 23.46 15.89
N MET A 23 -1.40 22.14 15.69
CA MET A 23 -2.65 21.42 16.00
C MET A 23 -2.93 21.27 17.50
N LYS A 24 -1.90 21.14 18.35
CA LYS A 24 -2.10 21.16 19.82
C LYS A 24 -2.83 22.44 20.27
N ASN A 25 -2.60 23.57 19.60
CA ASN A 25 -3.24 24.82 19.95
C ASN A 25 -4.71 24.90 19.47
N GLU A 26 -5.07 24.27 18.36
CA GLU A 26 -6.45 24.31 17.84
C GLU A 26 -7.35 23.33 18.59
N VAL A 27 -6.97 22.08 18.72
CA VAL A 27 -7.73 21.07 19.48
C VAL A 27 -7.84 21.45 20.96
N SER A 28 -6.83 22.08 21.54
CA SER A 28 -6.84 22.54 22.94
C SER A 28 -7.84 23.71 23.20
N GLN A 29 -8.32 24.37 22.14
CA GLN A 29 -9.32 25.42 22.24
C GLN A 29 -10.76 24.92 22.05
N LEU A 30 -10.94 23.72 21.50
CA LEU A 30 -12.27 23.14 21.27
C LEU A 30 -12.98 22.80 22.59
N ARG A 31 -14.28 22.98 22.62
CA ARG A 31 -15.13 22.72 23.80
C ARG A 31 -16.48 22.15 23.40
N GLY A 32 -17.14 21.51 24.33
CA GLY A 32 -18.49 21.02 24.12
C GLY A 32 -18.59 20.06 22.95
N ARG A 33 -19.57 20.26 22.11
CA ARG A 33 -19.86 19.41 20.95
C ARG A 33 -18.74 19.40 19.91
N GLU A 34 -18.10 20.55 19.66
CA GLU A 34 -17.02 20.67 18.69
C GLU A 34 -15.81 19.77 19.06
N LEU A 35 -15.51 19.64 20.37
CA LEU A 35 -14.44 18.77 20.83
C LEU A 35 -14.79 17.28 20.66
N ILE A 36 -16.03 16.89 20.89
CA ILE A 36 -16.47 15.49 20.73
C ILE A 36 -16.51 15.11 19.23
N ASP A 37 -16.85 16.05 18.36
CA ASP A 37 -16.90 15.82 16.91
C ASP A 37 -15.50 15.83 16.26
N GLU A 38 -14.42 16.15 17.02
CA GLU A 38 -13.02 16.15 16.55
C GLU A 38 -12.32 14.82 16.90
N PRO A 39 -12.08 13.93 15.95
CA PRO A 39 -11.62 12.55 16.23
C PRO A 39 -10.29 12.45 17.00
N LEU A 40 -9.38 13.41 16.83
CA LEU A 40 -8.10 13.45 17.55
C LEU A 40 -8.21 14.04 18.95
N GLY A 41 -9.24 14.84 19.20
CA GLY A 41 -9.53 15.45 20.49
C GLY A 41 -10.51 14.65 21.35
N ASN A 42 -11.30 13.81 20.71
CA ASN A 42 -12.35 13.04 21.37
C ASN A 42 -11.75 11.91 22.22
N LYS A 43 -12.04 11.92 23.51
CA LYS A 43 -11.72 10.83 24.46
C LYS A 43 -12.94 9.97 24.79
N GLY A 44 -14.10 10.27 24.23
CA GLY A 44 -15.36 9.60 24.56
C GLY A 44 -15.64 9.62 26.06
N THR A 45 -15.99 8.48 26.61
CA THR A 45 -16.26 8.30 28.05
C THR A 45 -15.03 8.43 28.94
N ALA A 46 -13.81 8.48 28.39
CA ALA A 46 -12.57 8.63 29.15
C ALA A 46 -12.24 10.09 29.54
N PHE A 47 -13.04 11.08 29.14
CA PHE A 47 -12.94 12.41 29.72
C PHE A 47 -13.22 12.33 31.23
N THR A 48 -12.25 12.76 32.04
CA THR A 48 -12.36 12.82 33.51
C THR A 48 -13.42 13.84 33.92
N GLU A 49 -13.92 13.73 35.16
CA GLU A 49 -14.88 14.70 35.71
C GLU A 49 -14.36 16.14 35.66
N ALA A 50 -13.07 16.35 35.90
CA ALA A 50 -12.46 17.68 35.80
C ALA A 50 -12.47 18.22 34.36
N GLU A 51 -12.12 17.38 33.39
CA GLU A 51 -12.16 17.73 31.96
C GLU A 51 -13.60 17.99 31.50
N ARG A 52 -14.56 17.19 31.93
CA ARG A 52 -15.99 17.38 31.61
C ARG A 52 -16.50 18.73 32.10
N ALA A 53 -16.09 19.14 33.30
CA ALA A 53 -16.43 20.44 33.87
C ALA A 53 -15.76 21.59 33.10
N GLU A 54 -14.44 21.48 32.85
CA GLU A 54 -13.65 22.52 32.20
C GLU A 54 -14.05 22.71 30.73
N LEU A 55 -14.27 21.60 30.00
CA LEU A 55 -14.48 21.60 28.55
C LEU A 55 -15.98 21.68 28.16
N GLY A 56 -16.90 21.76 29.13
CA GLY A 56 -18.33 21.91 28.88
C GLY A 56 -18.99 20.64 28.34
N LEU A 57 -18.59 19.47 28.81
CA LEU A 57 -19.03 18.16 28.29
C LEU A 57 -20.20 17.54 29.09
N TYR A 58 -20.65 18.16 30.18
CA TYR A 58 -21.79 17.64 30.96
C TYR A 58 -23.07 17.58 30.13
N GLY A 59 -23.72 16.41 30.17
CA GLY A 59 -24.92 16.14 29.39
C GLY A 59 -24.67 15.66 27.96
N LEU A 60 -23.42 15.76 27.46
CA LEU A 60 -23.03 15.27 26.13
C LEU A 60 -22.52 13.82 26.18
N LEU A 61 -22.01 13.39 27.33
CA LEU A 61 -21.44 12.06 27.54
C LEU A 61 -22.23 11.27 28.58
N PRO A 62 -22.26 9.93 28.49
CA PRO A 62 -22.75 9.08 29.59
C PRO A 62 -22.03 9.39 30.90
N PRO A 63 -22.69 9.22 32.08
CA PRO A 63 -22.13 9.68 33.35
C PRO A 63 -20.92 8.88 33.84
N HIS A 64 -20.79 7.62 33.42
CA HIS A 64 -19.64 6.80 33.84
C HIS A 64 -18.35 7.30 33.16
N VAL A 65 -17.27 7.40 33.94
CA VAL A 65 -15.94 7.73 33.43
C VAL A 65 -15.16 6.43 33.28
N GLU A 66 -14.88 6.06 32.03
CA GLU A 66 -14.03 4.92 31.69
C GLU A 66 -12.55 5.33 31.63
N THR A 67 -11.66 4.37 31.72
CA THR A 67 -10.29 4.54 31.23
C THR A 67 -10.23 4.26 29.72
N LEU A 68 -9.15 4.66 29.06
CA LEU A 68 -8.94 4.28 27.66
C LEU A 68 -8.90 2.73 27.51
N GLN A 69 -8.36 2.01 28.50
CA GLN A 69 -8.32 0.54 28.47
C GLN A 69 -9.72 -0.08 28.59
N ASP A 70 -10.58 0.47 29.45
CA ASP A 70 -11.97 -0.02 29.56
C ASP A 70 -12.71 0.14 28.21
N GLN A 71 -12.46 1.27 27.48
CA GLN A 71 -13.02 1.47 26.16
C GLN A 71 -12.44 0.46 25.15
N VAL A 72 -11.13 0.22 25.15
CA VAL A 72 -10.49 -0.78 24.28
C VAL A 72 -11.08 -2.16 24.52
N ASP A 73 -11.22 -2.58 25.77
CA ASP A 73 -11.75 -3.90 26.13
C ASP A 73 -13.20 -4.05 25.63
N ARG A 74 -14.04 -3.04 25.82
CA ARG A 74 -15.42 -3.01 25.36
C ARG A 74 -15.55 -3.05 23.84
N GLU A 75 -14.76 -2.25 23.12
CA GLU A 75 -14.77 -2.24 21.65
C GLU A 75 -14.18 -3.54 21.07
N TYR A 76 -13.21 -4.15 21.75
CA TYR A 76 -12.69 -5.46 21.36
C TYR A 76 -13.72 -6.57 21.51
N GLU A 77 -14.49 -6.60 22.59
CA GLU A 77 -15.60 -7.55 22.76
C GLU A 77 -16.63 -7.40 21.62
N THR A 78 -16.96 -6.15 21.27
CA THR A 78 -17.85 -5.87 20.12
C THR A 78 -17.24 -6.37 18.81
N PHE A 79 -15.98 -6.04 18.54
CA PHE A 79 -15.25 -6.48 17.35
C PHE A 79 -15.25 -8.01 17.18
N VAL A 80 -14.98 -8.75 18.24
CA VAL A 80 -14.97 -10.22 18.21
C VAL A 80 -16.35 -10.79 17.92
N SER A 81 -17.43 -10.13 18.36
CA SER A 81 -18.81 -10.57 18.16
C SER A 81 -19.34 -10.38 16.74
N LEU A 82 -18.65 -9.59 15.90
CA LEU A 82 -19.10 -9.27 14.54
C LEU A 82 -19.00 -10.48 13.60
N PRO A 83 -19.98 -10.65 12.69
CA PRO A 83 -20.16 -11.88 11.93
C PRO A 83 -19.16 -12.08 10.76
N SER A 84 -18.47 -11.04 10.31
CA SER A 84 -17.58 -11.09 9.16
C SER A 84 -16.46 -10.07 9.25
N ASP A 85 -15.36 -10.32 8.51
CA ASP A 85 -14.24 -9.39 8.41
C ASP A 85 -14.65 -8.04 7.81
N GLU A 86 -15.59 -8.05 6.91
CA GLU A 86 -16.16 -6.81 6.35
C GLU A 86 -16.89 -6.01 7.42
N ALA A 87 -17.75 -6.65 8.24
CA ALA A 87 -18.43 -5.97 9.34
C ALA A 87 -17.43 -5.42 10.36
N LYS A 88 -16.37 -6.17 10.64
CA LYS A 88 -15.25 -5.74 11.47
C LYS A 88 -14.52 -4.54 10.88
N HIS A 89 -14.29 -4.53 9.56
CA HIS A 89 -13.67 -3.41 8.88
C HIS A 89 -14.50 -2.13 9.01
N VAL A 90 -15.80 -2.20 8.72
CA VAL A 90 -16.71 -1.05 8.83
C VAL A 90 -16.74 -0.52 10.26
N PHE A 91 -16.86 -1.41 11.24
CA PHE A 91 -16.84 -1.05 12.66
C PHE A 91 -15.55 -0.32 13.07
N LEU A 92 -14.38 -0.84 12.66
CA LEU A 92 -13.10 -0.17 12.94
C LEU A 92 -13.01 1.20 12.26
N ARG A 93 -13.59 1.35 11.06
CA ARG A 93 -13.67 2.64 10.36
C ARG A 93 -14.55 3.62 11.11
N GLU A 94 -15.69 3.19 11.66
CA GLU A 94 -16.57 4.03 12.48
C GLU A 94 -15.84 4.54 13.73
N ILE A 95 -15.09 3.67 14.44
CA ILE A 95 -14.27 4.10 15.58
C ILE A 95 -13.20 5.10 15.12
N GLN A 96 -12.51 4.86 14.00
CA GLN A 96 -11.48 5.77 13.49
C GLN A 96 -12.04 7.14 13.15
N ASP A 97 -13.25 7.21 12.62
CA ASP A 97 -13.90 8.46 12.23
C ASP A 97 -14.47 9.25 13.44
N ASP A 98 -14.64 8.58 14.58
CA ASP A 98 -15.17 9.17 15.81
C ASP A 98 -14.08 9.46 16.86
N ASN A 99 -13.15 8.51 17.06
CA ASN A 99 -12.10 8.60 18.07
C ASN A 99 -10.82 7.88 17.59
N GLU A 100 -9.93 8.63 16.96
CA GLU A 100 -8.69 8.09 16.41
C GLU A 100 -7.74 7.55 17.49
N VAL A 101 -7.75 8.13 18.69
CA VAL A 101 -6.90 7.65 19.81
C VAL A 101 -7.33 6.25 20.22
N LEU A 102 -8.64 6.03 20.38
CA LEU A 102 -9.20 4.72 20.70
C LEU A 102 -8.95 3.72 19.56
N PHE A 103 -9.18 4.12 18.30
CA PHE A 103 -8.92 3.27 17.15
C PHE A 103 -7.47 2.77 17.12
N TYR A 104 -6.49 3.68 17.19
CA TYR A 104 -5.09 3.28 17.12
C TYR A 104 -4.65 2.48 18.34
N ARG A 105 -5.19 2.77 19.53
CA ARG A 105 -4.91 1.98 20.70
C ARG A 105 -5.43 0.55 20.56
N LEU A 106 -6.68 0.39 20.13
CA LEU A 106 -7.30 -0.90 19.86
C LEU A 106 -6.52 -1.71 18.81
N VAL A 107 -6.16 -1.07 17.69
CA VAL A 107 -5.40 -1.71 16.60
C VAL A 107 -4.01 -2.14 17.08
N VAL A 108 -3.29 -1.32 17.84
CA VAL A 108 -1.93 -1.64 18.31
C VAL A 108 -1.95 -2.77 19.34
N ASP A 109 -2.93 -2.79 20.24
CA ASP A 109 -3.08 -3.84 21.25
C ASP A 109 -3.44 -5.20 20.61
N HIS A 110 -4.12 -5.20 19.45
CA HIS A 110 -4.57 -6.40 18.74
C HIS A 110 -4.04 -6.45 17.29
N LEU A 111 -2.82 -5.96 17.05
CA LEU A 111 -2.27 -5.70 15.71
C LEU A 111 -2.31 -6.91 14.79
N ALA A 112 -1.89 -8.09 15.27
CA ALA A 112 -1.83 -9.30 14.44
C ALA A 112 -3.21 -9.74 13.91
N GLU A 113 -4.27 -9.51 14.68
CA GLU A 113 -5.64 -9.84 14.31
C GLU A 113 -6.28 -8.74 13.44
N MET A 114 -6.01 -7.48 13.76
CA MET A 114 -6.70 -6.35 13.12
C MET A 114 -6.01 -5.87 11.84
N MET A 115 -4.71 -6.11 11.66
CA MET A 115 -3.99 -5.70 10.45
C MET A 115 -4.64 -6.26 9.16
N PRO A 116 -5.00 -7.55 9.04
CA PRO A 116 -5.67 -8.07 7.85
C PRO A 116 -7.11 -7.56 7.68
N ILE A 117 -7.69 -6.95 8.71
CA ILE A 117 -9.02 -6.32 8.66
C ILE A 117 -8.93 -4.88 8.18
N ILE A 118 -7.99 -4.08 8.70
CA ILE A 118 -7.85 -2.67 8.32
C ILE A 118 -7.15 -2.49 6.97
N TYR A 119 -6.41 -3.51 6.51
CA TYR A 119 -5.70 -3.53 5.24
C TYR A 119 -5.97 -4.82 4.46
N THR A 120 -4.95 -5.38 3.76
CA THR A 120 -5.12 -6.60 2.97
C THR A 120 -5.33 -7.84 3.85
N PRO A 121 -6.28 -8.75 3.50
CA PRO A 121 -7.10 -8.77 2.29
C PRO A 121 -8.43 -8.00 2.38
N THR A 122 -8.91 -7.66 3.57
CA THR A 122 -10.29 -7.16 3.78
C THR A 122 -10.54 -5.81 3.11
N VAL A 123 -9.54 -4.93 3.06
CA VAL A 123 -9.63 -3.62 2.37
C VAL A 123 -10.01 -3.75 0.90
N GLY A 124 -9.69 -4.87 0.24
CA GLY A 124 -10.12 -5.13 -1.13
C GLY A 124 -11.64 -5.17 -1.28
N LEU A 125 -12.34 -5.86 -0.37
CA LEU A 125 -13.81 -5.85 -0.31
C LEU A 125 -14.35 -4.45 0.01
N ALA A 126 -13.70 -3.73 0.91
CA ALA A 126 -14.07 -2.35 1.23
C ALA A 126 -13.95 -1.44 0.00
N CYS A 127 -12.92 -1.59 -0.84
CA CYS A 127 -12.80 -0.87 -2.10
C CYS A 127 -13.94 -1.19 -3.08
N GLN A 128 -14.33 -2.46 -3.17
CA GLN A 128 -15.44 -2.87 -4.02
C GLN A 128 -16.77 -2.27 -3.57
N ARG A 129 -16.99 -2.14 -2.27
CA ARG A 129 -18.22 -1.61 -1.67
C ARG A 129 -18.09 -0.17 -1.17
N PHE A 130 -17.06 0.54 -1.60
CA PHE A 130 -16.71 1.86 -1.09
C PHE A 130 -17.89 2.84 -1.12
N SER A 131 -18.64 2.88 -2.23
CA SER A 131 -19.81 3.76 -2.36
C SER A 131 -20.95 3.44 -1.38
N GLU A 132 -21.06 2.16 -0.95
CA GLU A 132 -22.08 1.71 -0.01
C GLU A 132 -21.72 2.01 1.44
N ILE A 133 -20.42 1.87 1.79
CA ILE A 133 -19.93 2.05 3.15
C ILE A 133 -19.43 3.47 3.44
N TYR A 134 -19.45 4.36 2.45
CA TYR A 134 -18.99 5.75 2.60
C TYR A 134 -19.92 6.50 3.56
N ALA A 135 -19.41 6.85 4.74
CA ALA A 135 -20.15 7.58 5.77
C ALA A 135 -19.57 8.98 6.02
N ARG A 136 -18.25 9.12 6.05
CA ARG A 136 -17.54 10.39 6.28
C ARG A 136 -16.38 10.54 5.30
N PRO A 137 -16.07 11.78 4.87
CA PRO A 137 -14.89 12.05 4.07
C PRO A 137 -13.64 11.80 4.91
N ARG A 138 -12.70 11.00 4.35
CA ARG A 138 -11.35 10.83 4.90
C ARG A 138 -10.36 10.97 3.76
N GLY A 139 -9.49 11.98 3.86
CA GLY A 139 -8.57 12.34 2.78
C GLY A 139 -9.20 13.18 1.67
N LEU A 140 -8.54 13.22 0.54
CA LEU A 140 -8.93 14.07 -0.60
C LEU A 140 -9.23 13.24 -1.85
N PHE A 141 -10.30 13.62 -2.54
CA PHE A 141 -10.63 13.15 -3.88
C PHE A 141 -10.32 14.26 -4.87
N ILE A 142 -9.41 14.00 -5.83
CA ILE A 142 -8.99 14.97 -6.84
C ILE A 142 -9.50 14.51 -8.21
N PRO A 143 -10.67 14.98 -8.65
CA PRO A 143 -11.26 14.54 -9.91
C PRO A 143 -10.70 15.33 -11.10
N TYR A 144 -10.43 14.63 -12.20
CA TYR A 144 -9.94 15.23 -13.45
C TYR A 144 -10.76 16.44 -13.97
N PRO A 145 -12.09 16.48 -13.88
CA PRO A 145 -12.88 17.66 -14.27
C PRO A 145 -12.51 18.96 -13.54
N HIS A 146 -11.88 18.85 -12.37
CA HIS A 146 -11.48 20.01 -11.55
C HIS A 146 -9.96 20.17 -11.44
N ARG A 147 -9.21 19.63 -12.39
CA ARG A 147 -7.74 19.64 -12.39
C ARG A 147 -7.10 21.03 -12.33
N ASP A 148 -7.82 22.05 -12.79
CA ASP A 148 -7.42 23.46 -12.70
C ASP A 148 -7.45 24.04 -11.29
N ARG A 149 -8.00 23.29 -10.32
CA ARG A 149 -8.15 23.68 -8.92
C ARG A 149 -7.37 22.79 -7.94
N MET A 150 -6.35 22.06 -8.41
CA MET A 150 -5.64 21.08 -7.58
C MET A 150 -5.04 21.68 -6.31
N GLU A 151 -4.31 22.78 -6.44
CA GLU A 151 -3.69 23.43 -5.29
C GLU A 151 -4.74 23.92 -4.28
N GLU A 152 -5.86 24.44 -4.76
CA GLU A 152 -7.00 24.82 -3.90
C GLU A 152 -7.56 23.60 -3.16
N MET A 153 -7.77 22.47 -3.86
CA MET A 153 -8.26 21.23 -3.23
C MET A 153 -7.30 20.70 -2.17
N LEU A 154 -5.98 20.74 -2.43
CA LEU A 154 -4.98 20.36 -1.43
C LEU A 154 -5.02 21.28 -0.20
N ARG A 155 -5.11 22.59 -0.40
CA ARG A 155 -5.20 23.57 0.70
C ARG A 155 -6.51 23.48 1.49
N ASN A 156 -7.61 23.03 0.87
CA ASN A 156 -8.89 22.80 1.55
C ASN A 156 -8.81 21.71 2.64
N TYR A 157 -7.75 20.88 2.64
CA TYR A 157 -7.55 19.93 3.72
C TYR A 157 -7.25 20.62 5.07
N GLY A 158 -6.72 21.85 5.02
CA GLY A 158 -6.58 22.71 6.20
C GLY A 158 -5.41 22.35 7.13
N VAL A 159 -4.49 21.45 6.71
CA VAL A 159 -3.33 21.04 7.51
C VAL A 159 -2.03 21.37 6.76
N ASP A 160 -1.24 22.24 7.35
CA ASP A 160 0.02 22.71 6.74
C ASP A 160 1.19 21.74 6.91
N ASP A 161 1.16 20.88 7.93
CA ASP A 161 2.28 20.02 8.35
C ASP A 161 1.98 18.53 8.03
N ILE A 162 1.61 18.24 6.79
CA ILE A 162 1.50 16.87 6.30
C ILE A 162 2.90 16.32 6.04
N GLN A 163 3.18 15.11 6.51
CA GLN A 163 4.47 14.43 6.38
C GLN A 163 4.45 13.27 5.40
N ALA A 164 3.32 12.59 5.28
CA ALA A 164 3.17 11.46 4.38
C ALA A 164 1.83 11.50 3.62
N ILE A 165 1.91 11.38 2.31
CA ILE A 165 0.77 11.18 1.43
C ILE A 165 0.88 9.79 0.81
N VAL A 166 -0.21 9.02 0.85
CA VAL A 166 -0.38 7.85 0.00
C VAL A 166 -1.44 8.19 -1.04
N VAL A 167 -1.08 8.04 -2.31
CA VAL A 167 -1.95 8.38 -3.44
C VAL A 167 -2.17 7.17 -4.34
N THR A 168 -3.41 7.01 -4.79
CA THR A 168 -3.80 6.02 -5.80
C THR A 168 -4.67 6.66 -6.88
N ASP A 169 -4.67 6.10 -8.09
CA ASP A 169 -5.67 6.40 -9.13
C ASP A 169 -6.75 5.31 -9.24
N GLY A 170 -6.68 4.29 -8.39
CA GLY A 170 -7.63 3.21 -8.30
C GLY A 170 -7.64 2.24 -9.48
N GLU A 171 -6.65 2.29 -10.39
CA GLU A 171 -6.65 1.47 -11.60
C GLU A 171 -6.35 -0.01 -11.36
N ARG A 172 -5.47 -0.31 -10.37
CA ARG A 172 -5.00 -1.68 -10.15
C ARG A 172 -5.05 -2.08 -8.67
N ILE A 173 -6.24 -2.07 -8.11
CA ILE A 173 -6.43 -2.43 -6.70
C ILE A 173 -6.21 -3.94 -6.52
N LEU A 174 -5.06 -4.32 -5.95
CA LEU A 174 -4.70 -5.71 -5.67
C LEU A 174 -4.96 -6.63 -6.89
N GLY A 175 -5.57 -7.81 -6.69
CA GLY A 175 -6.05 -8.69 -7.72
C GLY A 175 -7.43 -8.33 -8.30
N LEU A 176 -8.07 -7.24 -7.82
CA LEU A 176 -9.45 -6.87 -8.16
C LEU A 176 -9.56 -5.97 -9.40
N GLY A 177 -8.46 -5.34 -9.82
CA GLY A 177 -8.44 -4.42 -10.97
C GLY A 177 -8.99 -3.05 -10.63
N ASP A 178 -9.54 -2.37 -11.65
CA ASP A 178 -9.99 -0.99 -11.57
C ASP A 178 -11.22 -0.83 -10.66
N GLN A 179 -11.05 -0.09 -9.55
CA GLN A 179 -12.10 0.25 -8.60
C GLN A 179 -12.46 1.75 -8.65
N GLY A 180 -11.78 2.53 -9.51
CA GLY A 180 -11.96 3.98 -9.58
C GLY A 180 -11.82 4.64 -8.21
N THR A 181 -12.75 5.53 -7.87
CA THR A 181 -12.78 6.22 -6.56
C THR A 181 -12.80 5.28 -5.35
N GLY A 182 -13.33 4.05 -5.50
CA GLY A 182 -13.31 3.03 -4.45
C GLY A 182 -11.89 2.62 -4.04
N GLY A 183 -10.88 2.85 -4.90
CA GLY A 183 -9.47 2.70 -4.57
C GLY A 183 -9.01 3.49 -3.34
N MET A 184 -9.74 4.54 -2.91
CA MET A 184 -9.45 5.32 -1.71
C MET A 184 -9.28 4.47 -0.44
N GLY A 185 -9.93 3.31 -0.35
CA GLY A 185 -9.75 2.38 0.78
C GLY A 185 -8.29 1.97 1.00
N ILE A 186 -7.51 1.86 -0.07
CA ILE A 186 -6.10 1.48 0.00
C ILE A 186 -5.23 2.54 0.70
N PRO A 187 -5.18 3.82 0.27
CA PRO A 187 -4.44 4.86 0.98
C PRO A 187 -4.84 5.00 2.44
N ILE A 188 -6.13 4.89 2.74
CA ILE A 188 -6.64 4.98 4.12
C ILE A 188 -6.08 3.83 4.97
N GLY A 189 -6.16 2.58 4.49
CA GLY A 189 -5.64 1.41 5.19
C GLY A 189 -4.11 1.46 5.34
N LYS A 190 -3.39 1.82 4.28
CA LYS A 190 -1.93 1.97 4.28
C LYS A 190 -1.48 2.99 5.33
N LEU A 191 -2.09 4.18 5.37
CA LEU A 191 -1.74 5.21 6.34
C LEU A 191 -2.12 4.84 7.77
N SER A 192 -3.15 4.01 7.96
CA SER A 192 -3.43 3.44 9.29
C SER A 192 -2.27 2.58 9.79
N LEU A 193 -1.58 1.85 8.91
CA LEU A 193 -0.35 1.12 9.26
C LEU A 193 0.82 2.06 9.52
N TYR A 194 0.96 3.14 8.74
CA TYR A 194 2.00 4.16 8.97
C TYR A 194 1.88 4.80 10.33
N VAL A 195 0.66 5.00 10.81
CA VAL A 195 0.41 5.50 12.16
C VAL A 195 0.64 4.41 13.21
N GLY A 196 -0.09 3.29 13.12
CA GLY A 196 -0.11 2.26 14.15
C GLY A 196 1.20 1.48 14.29
N VAL A 197 1.94 1.29 13.19
CA VAL A 197 3.21 0.53 13.15
C VAL A 197 4.40 1.45 12.95
N GLY A 198 4.29 2.43 12.05
CA GLY A 198 5.36 3.37 11.70
C GLY A 198 5.52 4.53 12.67
N GLY A 199 4.51 4.81 13.53
CA GLY A 199 4.58 5.87 14.53
C GLY A 199 4.44 7.29 13.99
N ILE A 200 3.96 7.47 12.75
CA ILE A 200 3.64 8.79 12.20
C ILE A 200 2.37 9.31 12.88
N HIS A 201 2.36 10.57 13.29
CA HIS A 201 1.15 11.14 13.91
C HIS A 201 -0.01 11.16 12.90
N PRO A 202 -1.24 10.74 13.27
CA PRO A 202 -2.35 10.61 12.33
C PRO A 202 -2.71 11.92 11.61
N SER A 203 -2.63 13.07 12.29
CA SER A 203 -2.84 14.38 11.67
C SER A 203 -1.83 14.77 10.58
N LYS A 204 -0.73 14.03 10.47
CA LYS A 204 0.35 14.28 9.50
C LYS A 204 0.31 13.34 8.30
N THR A 205 -0.75 12.59 8.16
CA THR A 205 -0.98 11.65 7.07
C THR A 205 -2.17 12.07 6.24
N LEU A 206 -2.08 11.92 4.91
CA LEU A 206 -3.14 12.32 4.00
C LEU A 206 -3.35 11.26 2.91
N PRO A 207 -4.46 10.51 2.93
CA PRO A 207 -4.83 9.65 1.82
C PRO A 207 -5.44 10.47 0.68
N ILE A 208 -5.02 10.18 -0.56
CA ILE A 208 -5.51 10.84 -1.77
C ILE A 208 -5.94 9.82 -2.80
N CYS A 209 -7.10 10.06 -3.41
CA CYS A 209 -7.55 9.36 -4.60
C CYS A 209 -7.62 10.35 -5.78
N LEU A 210 -6.89 10.03 -6.85
CA LEU A 210 -6.95 10.74 -8.13
C LEU A 210 -8.08 10.13 -8.96
N ASP A 211 -9.23 10.79 -8.99
CA ASP A 211 -10.37 10.30 -9.75
C ASP A 211 -10.25 10.71 -11.23
N VAL A 212 -9.58 9.88 -11.97
CA VAL A 212 -9.35 10.00 -13.42
C VAL A 212 -10.37 9.24 -14.25
N GLY A 213 -11.49 8.84 -13.65
CA GLY A 213 -12.49 7.94 -14.21
C GLY A 213 -12.14 6.47 -13.99
N THR A 214 -12.93 5.59 -14.57
CA THR A 214 -12.74 4.14 -14.43
C THR A 214 -13.14 3.38 -15.69
N ASN A 215 -12.41 2.31 -16.02
CA ASN A 215 -12.75 1.37 -17.08
C ASN A 215 -13.62 0.21 -16.58
N ASN A 216 -13.96 0.19 -15.29
CA ASN A 216 -14.88 -0.78 -14.73
C ASN A 216 -16.32 -0.43 -15.12
N HIS A 217 -16.90 -1.23 -16.02
CA HIS A 217 -18.24 -1.02 -16.54
C HIS A 217 -19.35 -1.08 -15.46
N GLU A 218 -19.15 -1.88 -14.42
CA GLU A 218 -20.09 -1.96 -13.31
C GLU A 218 -20.16 -0.62 -12.57
N ARG A 219 -18.99 -0.01 -12.30
CA ARG A 219 -18.90 1.29 -11.63
C ARG A 219 -19.51 2.43 -12.46
N VAL A 220 -19.15 2.50 -13.75
CA VAL A 220 -19.65 3.58 -14.62
C VAL A 220 -21.18 3.56 -14.72
N ASN A 221 -21.79 2.37 -14.72
CA ASN A 221 -23.23 2.19 -14.90
C ASN A 221 -24.02 2.14 -13.56
N ASP A 222 -23.34 2.06 -12.43
CA ASP A 222 -23.97 2.05 -11.12
C ASP A 222 -24.47 3.47 -10.76
N PRO A 223 -25.80 3.66 -10.55
CA PRO A 223 -26.35 4.94 -10.15
C PRO A 223 -25.87 5.41 -8.76
N HIS A 224 -25.37 4.50 -7.94
CA HIS A 224 -24.86 4.77 -6.58
C HIS A 224 -23.34 4.96 -6.52
N TYR A 225 -22.63 4.76 -7.64
CA TYR A 225 -21.20 5.02 -7.67
C TYR A 225 -20.91 6.52 -7.44
N ILE A 226 -20.13 6.83 -6.41
CA ILE A 226 -19.86 8.21 -5.96
C ILE A 226 -18.67 8.87 -6.65
N GLY A 227 -17.92 8.16 -7.49
CA GLY A 227 -16.82 8.71 -8.29
C GLY A 227 -17.27 9.36 -9.59
N TRP A 228 -16.32 9.89 -10.34
CA TRP A 228 -16.57 10.47 -11.65
C TRP A 228 -16.95 9.38 -12.67
N ARG A 229 -18.20 9.39 -13.12
CA ARG A 229 -18.77 8.39 -14.03
C ARG A 229 -18.34 8.62 -15.46
N SER A 230 -17.07 8.44 -15.74
CA SER A 230 -16.46 8.57 -17.04
C SER A 230 -15.48 7.42 -17.27
N ARG A 231 -15.19 7.13 -18.53
CA ARG A 231 -14.05 6.28 -18.83
C ARG A 231 -12.76 6.95 -18.38
N ARG A 232 -11.79 6.15 -17.96
CA ARG A 232 -10.47 6.59 -17.52
C ARG A 232 -9.79 7.40 -18.63
N ILE A 233 -9.26 8.56 -18.27
CA ILE A 233 -8.40 9.32 -19.15
C ILE A 233 -7.08 8.58 -19.36
N THR A 234 -6.45 8.77 -20.52
CA THR A 234 -5.22 8.06 -20.91
C THR A 234 -4.27 8.98 -21.66
N GLY A 235 -3.06 8.49 -21.95
CA GLY A 235 -2.07 9.19 -22.76
C GLY A 235 -1.61 10.51 -22.16
N ASP A 236 -1.46 11.53 -23.00
CA ASP A 236 -0.93 12.84 -22.62
C ASP A 236 -1.82 13.56 -21.58
N ASP A 237 -3.13 13.41 -21.66
CA ASP A 237 -4.06 13.98 -20.68
C ASP A 237 -3.85 13.40 -19.27
N TYR A 238 -3.60 12.08 -19.19
CA TYR A 238 -3.30 11.41 -17.93
C TYR A 238 -1.96 11.90 -17.36
N LEU A 239 -0.91 11.90 -18.18
CA LEU A 239 0.41 12.35 -17.74
C LEU A 239 0.40 13.83 -17.31
N ALA A 240 -0.28 14.70 -18.05
CA ALA A 240 -0.42 16.10 -17.69
C ALA A 240 -1.17 16.29 -16.37
N PHE A 241 -2.17 15.44 -16.10
CA PHE A 241 -2.91 15.48 -14.85
C PHE A 241 -2.01 15.07 -13.66
N ILE A 242 -1.21 14.01 -13.80
CA ILE A 242 -0.26 13.59 -12.77
C ILE A 242 0.84 14.64 -12.56
N ASP A 243 1.37 15.26 -13.65
CA ASP A 243 2.32 16.38 -13.55
C ASP A 243 1.75 17.54 -12.72
N GLN A 244 0.52 17.96 -13.02
CA GLN A 244 -0.17 19.01 -12.26
C GLN A 244 -0.36 18.65 -10.78
N PHE A 245 -0.70 17.38 -10.49
CA PHE A 245 -0.83 16.89 -9.13
C PHE A 245 0.49 16.96 -8.36
N VAL A 246 1.57 16.44 -8.94
CA VAL A 246 2.89 16.44 -8.31
C VAL A 246 3.40 17.87 -8.09
N ASP A 247 3.20 18.77 -9.04
CA ASP A 247 3.59 20.17 -8.91
C ASP A 247 2.77 20.89 -7.82
N ALA A 248 1.47 20.63 -7.74
CA ALA A 248 0.63 21.17 -6.67
C ALA A 248 1.03 20.65 -5.29
N VAL A 249 1.34 19.35 -5.15
CA VAL A 249 1.86 18.75 -3.90
C VAL A 249 3.17 19.42 -3.49
N LYS A 250 4.12 19.60 -4.40
CA LYS A 250 5.40 20.28 -4.14
C LYS A 250 5.20 21.74 -3.70
N ALA A 251 4.21 22.42 -4.28
CA ALA A 251 3.90 23.81 -3.93
C ALA A 251 3.27 23.94 -2.53
N VAL A 252 2.45 22.97 -2.11
CA VAL A 252 1.78 23.00 -0.81
C VAL A 252 2.65 22.40 0.29
N TRP A 253 3.29 21.24 0.04
CA TRP A 253 4.12 20.51 1.02
C TRP A 253 5.48 20.13 0.42
N PRO A 254 6.46 21.04 0.35
CA PRO A 254 7.73 20.81 -0.36
C PRO A 254 8.61 19.69 0.25
N ASN A 255 8.38 19.31 1.50
CA ASN A 255 9.17 18.29 2.22
C ASN A 255 8.36 16.99 2.45
N ILE A 256 7.33 16.75 1.66
CA ILE A 256 6.44 15.61 1.79
C ILE A 256 7.11 14.30 1.41
N LEU A 257 6.74 13.21 2.07
CA LEU A 257 6.89 11.86 1.53
C LEU A 257 5.65 11.52 0.71
N LEU A 258 5.82 11.33 -0.59
CA LEU A 258 4.74 10.96 -1.50
C LEU A 258 4.88 9.50 -1.93
N GLN A 259 3.97 8.64 -1.50
CA GLN A 259 3.90 7.25 -1.92
C GLN A 259 2.83 7.05 -2.98
N PHE A 260 3.22 6.45 -4.12
CA PHE A 260 2.30 5.94 -5.14
C PHE A 260 1.94 4.50 -4.82
N GLU A 261 0.64 4.19 -4.93
CA GLU A 261 0.06 2.90 -4.53
C GLU A 261 -1.02 2.44 -5.51
N ASP A 262 -0.97 1.19 -5.95
CA ASP A 262 -1.99 0.54 -6.80
C ASP A 262 -2.25 1.26 -8.15
N PHE A 263 -1.23 1.86 -8.74
CA PHE A 263 -1.24 2.29 -10.13
C PHE A 263 -1.07 1.09 -11.05
N ALA A 264 -1.71 1.14 -12.24
CA ALA A 264 -1.49 0.10 -13.22
C ALA A 264 -0.02 0.01 -13.63
N PHE A 265 0.42 -1.22 -13.94
CA PHE A 265 1.83 -1.51 -14.13
C PHE A 265 2.49 -0.65 -15.23
N GLN A 266 1.74 -0.29 -16.30
CA GLN A 266 2.22 0.57 -17.38
C GLN A 266 2.50 2.02 -16.92
N HIS A 267 1.97 2.41 -15.74
CA HIS A 267 2.15 3.73 -15.15
C HIS A 267 3.14 3.72 -13.98
N ALA A 268 3.17 2.66 -13.19
CA ALA A 268 3.91 2.59 -11.94
C ALA A 268 5.40 2.92 -12.11
N THR A 269 6.13 2.18 -12.95
CA THR A 269 7.56 2.40 -13.19
C THR A 269 7.84 3.72 -13.93
N PRO A 270 7.12 4.09 -15.03
CA PRO A 270 7.36 5.37 -15.69
C PRO A 270 7.13 6.59 -14.79
N LEU A 271 6.11 6.58 -13.92
CA LEU A 271 5.86 7.66 -12.97
C LEU A 271 6.95 7.72 -11.89
N LEU A 272 7.39 6.56 -11.37
CA LEU A 272 8.51 6.50 -10.44
C LEU A 272 9.77 7.13 -11.06
N GLU A 273 10.16 6.75 -12.27
CA GLU A 273 11.35 7.28 -12.93
C GLU A 273 11.21 8.78 -13.23
N ARG A 274 10.00 9.25 -13.53
CA ARG A 274 9.73 10.66 -13.81
C ARG A 274 9.90 11.56 -12.61
N TYR A 275 9.52 11.12 -11.41
CA TYR A 275 9.44 12.00 -10.23
C TYR A 275 10.44 11.71 -9.13
N ARG A 276 11.09 10.52 -9.09
CA ARG A 276 11.99 10.10 -7.99
C ARG A 276 13.13 11.08 -7.67
N ASN A 277 13.52 11.93 -8.64
CA ASN A 277 14.56 12.93 -8.46
C ASN A 277 14.00 14.35 -8.26
N GLN A 278 12.67 14.52 -8.18
CA GLN A 278 12.03 15.82 -8.05
C GLN A 278 11.50 16.07 -6.62
N LEU A 279 11.13 15.04 -5.89
CA LEU A 279 10.66 15.09 -4.52
C LEU A 279 10.96 13.76 -3.81
N CYS A 280 10.80 13.72 -2.48
CA CYS A 280 10.90 12.48 -1.73
C CYS A 280 9.67 11.61 -2.04
N MET A 281 9.83 10.63 -2.92
CA MET A 281 8.74 9.75 -3.33
C MET A 281 9.20 8.33 -3.60
N PHE A 282 8.28 7.40 -3.54
CA PHE A 282 8.47 6.02 -3.98
C PHE A 282 7.14 5.42 -4.48
N ASN A 283 7.26 4.29 -5.17
CA ASN A 283 6.13 3.44 -5.52
C ASN A 283 6.27 2.12 -4.78
N ASP A 284 5.28 1.79 -3.93
CA ASP A 284 5.35 0.62 -3.06
C ASP A 284 5.23 -0.70 -3.84
N ASP A 285 4.41 -0.74 -4.90
CA ASP A 285 4.25 -1.94 -5.73
C ASP A 285 5.53 -2.34 -6.46
N VAL A 286 6.40 -1.35 -6.77
CA VAL A 286 7.69 -1.58 -7.41
C VAL A 286 8.79 -1.77 -6.37
N GLN A 287 8.95 -0.82 -5.44
CA GLN A 287 10.10 -0.73 -4.55
C GLN A 287 9.87 -1.40 -3.20
N GLY A 288 8.69 -1.22 -2.58
CA GLY A 288 8.38 -1.82 -1.27
C GLY A 288 8.28 -3.33 -1.37
N THR A 289 7.53 -3.84 -2.34
CA THR A 289 7.42 -5.28 -2.64
C THR A 289 8.81 -5.88 -2.94
N ALA A 290 9.63 -5.18 -3.70
CA ALA A 290 10.98 -5.62 -4.02
C ALA A 290 11.89 -5.68 -2.79
N ALA A 291 11.83 -4.68 -1.91
CA ALA A 291 12.62 -4.63 -0.68
C ALA A 291 12.25 -5.76 0.29
N VAL A 292 10.96 -6.04 0.46
CA VAL A 292 10.49 -7.16 1.31
C VAL A 292 10.90 -8.51 0.73
N ALA A 293 10.75 -8.70 -0.58
CA ALA A 293 11.17 -9.92 -1.25
C ALA A 293 12.69 -10.15 -1.14
N LEU A 294 13.50 -9.11 -1.36
CA LEU A 294 14.95 -9.20 -1.18
C LEU A 294 15.32 -9.55 0.26
N GLY A 295 14.73 -8.88 1.27
CA GLY A 295 15.00 -9.18 2.68
C GLY A 295 14.65 -10.63 3.05
N THR A 296 13.52 -11.13 2.51
CA THR A 296 13.12 -12.54 2.69
C THR A 296 14.13 -13.51 2.06
N VAL A 297 14.57 -13.23 0.82
CA VAL A 297 15.55 -14.05 0.11
C VAL A 297 16.89 -14.03 0.83
N LEU A 298 17.38 -12.87 1.28
CA LEU A 298 18.63 -12.74 2.04
C LEU A 298 18.59 -13.59 3.32
N SER A 299 17.50 -13.53 4.07
CA SER A 299 17.33 -14.35 5.27
C SER A 299 17.30 -15.85 4.94
N ALA A 300 16.66 -16.25 3.84
CA ALA A 300 16.57 -17.63 3.42
C ALA A 300 17.95 -18.19 2.97
N VAL A 301 18.75 -17.44 2.23
CA VAL A 301 20.08 -17.89 1.78
C VAL A 301 21.07 -17.93 2.94
N GLU A 302 20.97 -17.03 3.92
CA GLU A 302 21.75 -17.05 5.15
C GLU A 302 21.45 -18.32 5.96
N GLU A 303 20.17 -18.63 6.18
CA GLU A 303 19.74 -19.87 6.87
C GLU A 303 20.20 -21.13 6.14
N ALA A 304 20.22 -21.10 4.80
CA ALA A 304 20.71 -22.20 3.96
C ALA A 304 22.25 -22.32 3.95
N GLY A 305 22.97 -21.37 4.54
CA GLY A 305 24.45 -21.33 4.56
C GLY A 305 25.08 -21.07 3.18
N THR A 306 24.38 -20.32 2.31
CA THR A 306 24.81 -19.94 0.95
C THR A 306 24.83 -18.42 0.80
N THR A 307 25.24 -17.93 -0.38
CA THR A 307 25.19 -16.50 -0.73
C THR A 307 24.13 -16.23 -1.80
N LEU A 308 23.67 -15.01 -1.92
CA LEU A 308 22.71 -14.62 -2.95
C LEU A 308 23.35 -14.76 -4.35
N SER A 309 24.62 -14.44 -4.49
CA SER A 309 25.37 -14.55 -5.74
C SER A 309 25.53 -15.97 -6.25
N GLU A 310 25.35 -17.00 -5.42
CA GLU A 310 25.34 -18.41 -5.83
C GLU A 310 23.97 -18.85 -6.39
N GLN A 311 22.91 -18.09 -6.11
CA GLN A 311 21.56 -18.51 -6.47
C GLN A 311 21.23 -18.29 -7.95
N ARG A 312 20.28 -19.09 -8.44
CA ARG A 312 19.54 -18.87 -9.68
C ARG A 312 18.08 -18.72 -9.34
N VAL A 313 17.46 -17.69 -9.88
CA VAL A 313 16.09 -17.30 -9.52
C VAL A 313 15.19 -17.38 -10.74
N ALA A 314 14.04 -18.02 -10.58
CA ALA A 314 12.94 -17.92 -11.54
C ALA A 314 11.80 -17.13 -10.92
N ILE A 315 11.35 -16.11 -11.63
CA ILE A 315 10.23 -15.23 -11.23
C ILE A 315 9.07 -15.45 -12.19
N LEU A 316 7.92 -15.82 -11.66
CA LEU A 316 6.67 -15.93 -12.42
C LEU A 316 5.84 -14.65 -12.23
N GLY A 317 5.73 -13.87 -13.30
CA GLY A 317 5.11 -12.57 -13.37
C GLY A 317 6.11 -11.48 -13.72
N GLY A 318 6.04 -10.96 -14.95
CA GLY A 318 6.90 -9.89 -15.49
C GLY A 318 6.29 -8.49 -15.36
N GLY A 319 5.40 -8.28 -14.38
CA GLY A 319 4.83 -6.97 -14.04
C GLY A 319 5.73 -6.12 -13.15
N SER A 320 5.18 -5.04 -12.57
CA SER A 320 5.91 -4.10 -11.69
C SER A 320 6.61 -4.79 -10.53
N ALA A 321 5.91 -5.68 -9.82
CA ALA A 321 6.49 -6.41 -8.69
C ALA A 321 7.63 -7.34 -9.13
N GLY A 322 7.41 -8.17 -10.17
CA GLY A 322 8.43 -9.12 -10.62
C GLY A 322 9.67 -8.45 -11.18
N CYS A 323 9.52 -7.40 -11.97
CA CYS A 323 10.64 -6.63 -12.49
C CYS A 323 11.35 -5.85 -11.38
N GLY A 324 10.61 -5.24 -10.44
CA GLY A 324 11.20 -4.56 -9.29
C GLY A 324 12.01 -5.51 -8.40
N ILE A 325 11.48 -6.70 -8.11
CA ILE A 325 12.21 -7.76 -7.37
C ILE A 325 13.48 -8.16 -8.11
N ALA A 326 13.38 -8.37 -9.43
CA ALA A 326 14.55 -8.75 -10.24
C ALA A 326 15.66 -7.70 -10.19
N GLU A 327 15.34 -6.42 -10.35
CA GLU A 327 16.31 -5.32 -10.26
C GLU A 327 16.99 -5.26 -8.88
N GLN A 328 16.23 -5.43 -7.79
CA GLN A 328 16.77 -5.43 -6.43
C GLN A 328 17.69 -6.64 -6.18
N LEU A 329 17.31 -7.82 -6.66
CA LEU A 329 18.15 -9.00 -6.55
C LEU A 329 19.44 -8.88 -7.36
N ILE A 330 19.37 -8.30 -8.58
CA ILE A 330 20.54 -8.01 -9.41
C ILE A 330 21.50 -7.05 -8.66
N ALA A 331 20.95 -5.94 -8.14
CA ALA A 331 21.74 -4.96 -7.40
C ALA A 331 22.46 -5.60 -6.20
N ALA A 332 21.74 -6.41 -5.42
CA ALA A 332 22.34 -7.11 -4.27
C ALA A 332 23.39 -8.16 -4.68
N MET A 333 23.18 -8.90 -5.77
CA MET A 333 24.19 -9.82 -6.31
C MET A 333 25.45 -9.07 -6.80
N VAL A 334 25.29 -7.87 -7.35
CA VAL A 334 26.42 -7.01 -7.75
C VAL A 334 27.18 -6.50 -6.51
N GLU A 335 26.49 -6.13 -5.44
CA GLU A 335 27.12 -5.76 -4.16
C GLU A 335 27.90 -6.93 -3.55
N GLU A 336 27.46 -8.17 -3.75
CA GLU A 336 28.22 -9.38 -3.38
C GLU A 336 29.38 -9.69 -4.33
N GLY A 337 29.58 -8.92 -5.40
CA GLY A 337 30.77 -8.99 -6.27
C GLY A 337 30.55 -9.61 -7.64
N LEU A 338 29.33 -9.93 -8.06
CA LEU A 338 29.06 -10.34 -9.44
C LEU A 338 29.16 -9.14 -10.40
N SER A 339 29.52 -9.43 -11.66
CA SER A 339 29.25 -8.45 -12.72
C SER A 339 27.74 -8.31 -12.95
N GLU A 340 27.26 -7.15 -13.38
CA GLU A 340 25.85 -6.95 -13.72
C GLU A 340 25.34 -7.97 -14.75
N GLY A 341 26.17 -8.32 -15.75
CA GLY A 341 25.84 -9.33 -16.75
C GLY A 341 25.67 -10.72 -16.17
N ASP A 342 26.56 -11.13 -15.23
CA ASP A 342 26.46 -12.42 -14.55
C ASP A 342 25.26 -12.48 -13.62
N ALA A 343 24.96 -11.38 -12.91
CA ALA A 343 23.77 -11.27 -12.06
C ALA A 343 22.50 -11.41 -12.89
N ARG A 344 22.37 -10.67 -14.01
CA ARG A 344 21.22 -10.77 -14.92
C ARG A 344 21.04 -12.16 -15.50
N ALA A 345 22.12 -12.85 -15.87
CA ALA A 345 22.07 -14.23 -16.37
C ALA A 345 21.55 -15.26 -15.36
N ARG A 346 21.51 -14.93 -14.07
CA ARG A 346 20.98 -15.79 -13.01
C ARG A 346 19.48 -15.65 -12.77
N LEU A 347 18.85 -14.62 -13.32
CA LEU A 347 17.42 -14.34 -13.13
C LEU A 347 16.62 -14.64 -14.40
N HIS A 348 15.56 -15.40 -14.25
CA HIS A 348 14.71 -15.85 -15.34
C HIS A 348 13.26 -15.40 -15.06
N ILE A 349 12.77 -14.43 -15.78
CA ILE A 349 11.40 -13.90 -15.60
C ILE A 349 10.50 -14.54 -16.65
N VAL A 350 9.44 -15.20 -16.17
CA VAL A 350 8.43 -15.82 -17.04
C VAL A 350 7.13 -15.03 -16.90
N ASP A 351 6.59 -14.59 -18.03
CA ASP A 351 5.31 -13.90 -18.09
C ASP A 351 4.34 -14.66 -19.02
N VAL A 352 3.21 -14.07 -19.36
CA VAL A 352 2.15 -14.69 -20.20
C VAL A 352 2.73 -15.23 -21.51
N ALA A 353 3.67 -14.50 -22.13
CA ALA A 353 4.33 -14.90 -23.39
C ALA A 353 5.47 -15.90 -23.20
N GLY A 354 5.77 -16.35 -21.99
CA GLY A 354 6.91 -17.23 -21.66
C GLY A 354 8.07 -16.49 -21.02
N LEU A 355 9.25 -17.13 -21.00
CA LEU A 355 10.50 -16.52 -20.51
C LEU A 355 10.83 -15.28 -21.35
N LEU A 356 11.08 -14.16 -20.66
CA LEU A 356 11.48 -12.92 -21.33
C LEU A 356 12.86 -13.09 -21.97
N ASP A 357 12.94 -12.91 -23.28
CA ASP A 357 14.18 -12.89 -24.05
C ASP A 357 14.24 -11.69 -25.00
N ASP A 358 15.44 -11.28 -25.40
CA ASP A 358 15.67 -10.09 -26.22
C ASP A 358 15.27 -10.27 -27.71
N GLY A 359 14.77 -11.44 -28.09
CA GLY A 359 14.15 -11.71 -29.38
C GLY A 359 12.64 -11.39 -29.42
N MET A 360 12.02 -11.06 -28.27
CA MET A 360 10.59 -10.75 -28.19
C MET A 360 10.30 -9.33 -28.67
N GLU A 361 9.32 -9.17 -29.59
CA GLU A 361 8.96 -7.86 -30.19
C GLU A 361 8.18 -6.92 -29.24
N HIS A 362 7.52 -7.43 -28.22
CA HIS A 362 6.53 -6.71 -27.41
C HIS A 362 6.95 -6.52 -25.94
N LEU A 363 8.25 -6.54 -25.65
CA LEU A 363 8.73 -6.23 -24.30
C LEU A 363 8.52 -4.74 -23.99
N SER A 364 8.00 -4.46 -22.81
CA SER A 364 7.98 -3.10 -22.28
C SER A 364 9.40 -2.61 -21.97
N ASP A 365 9.61 -1.30 -21.90
CA ASP A 365 10.93 -0.72 -21.71
C ASP A 365 11.60 -1.16 -20.41
N PHE A 366 10.84 -1.41 -19.36
CA PHE A 366 11.36 -1.92 -18.08
C PHE A 366 11.61 -3.44 -18.08
N GLN A 367 11.02 -4.21 -18.99
CA GLN A 367 11.31 -5.64 -19.18
C GLN A 367 12.57 -5.89 -20.02
N LYS A 368 12.82 -5.03 -21.00
CA LYS A 368 13.99 -5.18 -21.92
C LYS A 368 15.32 -5.39 -21.20
N PRO A 369 15.68 -4.62 -20.14
CA PRO A 369 16.93 -4.82 -19.43
C PRO A 369 17.03 -6.16 -18.69
N LEU A 370 15.88 -6.79 -18.40
CA LEU A 370 15.78 -8.03 -17.64
C LEU A 370 15.64 -9.28 -18.51
N ALA A 371 15.47 -9.08 -19.82
CA ALA A 371 15.34 -10.17 -20.79
C ALA A 371 16.64 -10.95 -20.94
N GLN A 372 16.55 -12.27 -21.01
CA GLN A 372 17.67 -13.16 -21.27
C GLN A 372 18.15 -12.99 -22.72
N LYS A 373 19.41 -13.28 -22.99
CA LYS A 373 19.94 -13.30 -24.36
C LYS A 373 19.38 -14.49 -25.13
N ALA A 374 18.64 -14.26 -26.20
CA ALA A 374 18.06 -15.30 -27.04
C ALA A 374 19.10 -16.31 -27.53
N GLU A 375 20.34 -15.84 -27.82
CA GLU A 375 21.46 -16.71 -28.20
C GLU A 375 21.81 -17.74 -27.11
N SER A 376 21.73 -17.36 -25.83
CA SER A 376 22.01 -18.26 -24.70
C SER A 376 20.93 -19.32 -24.48
N LEU A 377 19.76 -19.13 -25.09
CA LEU A 377 18.57 -19.98 -24.99
C LEU A 377 18.35 -20.85 -26.25
N ALA A 378 19.30 -20.83 -27.21
CA ALA A 378 19.12 -21.48 -28.52
C ALA A 378 18.83 -22.98 -28.40
N ASP A 379 19.47 -23.66 -27.44
CA ASP A 379 19.35 -25.13 -27.22
C ASP A 379 18.22 -25.48 -26.22
N TRP A 380 17.51 -24.47 -25.71
CA TRP A 380 16.48 -24.70 -24.72
C TRP A 380 15.21 -25.30 -25.33
N LYS A 381 14.58 -26.23 -24.63
CA LYS A 381 13.25 -26.72 -24.99
C LYS A 381 12.24 -25.62 -24.85
N ARG A 382 11.28 -25.63 -25.77
CA ARG A 382 10.20 -24.64 -25.88
C ARG A 382 8.88 -25.39 -25.90
N THR A 383 8.27 -25.60 -24.72
CA THR A 383 6.99 -26.32 -24.60
C THR A 383 5.82 -25.41 -24.29
N GLY A 384 6.07 -24.10 -24.17
CA GLY A 384 5.04 -23.10 -23.92
C GLY A 384 4.21 -22.79 -25.20
N PRO A 385 3.15 -21.97 -25.04
CA PRO A 385 2.33 -21.53 -26.15
C PRO A 385 3.18 -20.88 -27.25
N GLU A 386 2.80 -21.11 -28.51
CA GLU A 386 3.47 -20.55 -29.71
C GLU A 386 4.98 -20.82 -29.77
N GLY A 387 5.45 -21.87 -29.08
CA GLY A 387 6.88 -22.22 -29.05
C GLY A 387 7.70 -21.38 -28.08
N SER A 388 7.07 -20.75 -27.10
CA SER A 388 7.75 -20.02 -26.02
C SER A 388 8.41 -20.97 -25.02
N ILE A 389 9.33 -20.45 -24.21
CA ILE A 389 9.93 -21.17 -23.09
C ILE A 389 9.00 -21.02 -21.89
N SER A 390 8.39 -22.15 -21.45
CA SER A 390 7.48 -22.17 -20.32
C SER A 390 8.24 -22.11 -18.97
N LEU A 391 7.52 -21.85 -17.88
CA LEU A 391 8.08 -21.91 -16.52
C LEU A 391 8.69 -23.30 -16.23
N MET A 392 8.04 -24.39 -16.66
CA MET A 392 8.56 -25.75 -16.50
C MET A 392 9.87 -25.94 -17.29
N ASP A 393 9.97 -25.35 -18.49
CA ASP A 393 11.22 -25.40 -19.27
C ASP A 393 12.35 -24.65 -18.54
N VAL A 394 12.06 -23.50 -17.92
CA VAL A 394 13.01 -22.75 -17.09
C VAL A 394 13.46 -23.59 -15.89
N VAL A 395 12.51 -24.18 -15.16
CA VAL A 395 12.83 -25.04 -14.00
C VAL A 395 13.77 -26.17 -14.38
N ARG A 396 13.49 -26.87 -15.48
CA ARG A 396 14.29 -28.01 -15.94
C ARG A 396 15.67 -27.64 -16.46
N GLN A 397 15.80 -26.47 -17.10
CA GLN A 397 17.01 -26.07 -17.84
C GLN A 397 17.90 -25.11 -17.04
N ALA A 398 17.34 -24.10 -16.40
CA ALA A 398 18.08 -23.20 -15.51
C ALA A 398 18.34 -23.82 -14.14
N LYS A 399 17.48 -24.75 -13.69
CA LYS A 399 17.52 -25.36 -12.34
C LYS A 399 17.61 -24.28 -11.27
N PRO A 400 16.61 -23.40 -11.17
CA PRO A 400 16.63 -22.33 -10.17
C PRO A 400 16.63 -22.93 -8.76
N SER A 401 17.36 -22.28 -7.86
CA SER A 401 17.34 -22.57 -6.43
C SER A 401 16.24 -21.79 -5.69
N ILE A 402 15.69 -20.75 -6.34
CA ILE A 402 14.65 -19.91 -5.80
C ILE A 402 13.55 -19.73 -6.83
N LEU A 403 12.29 -19.93 -6.40
CA LEU A 403 11.08 -19.67 -7.19
C LEU A 403 10.28 -18.55 -6.52
N ILE A 404 9.95 -17.50 -7.26
CA ILE A 404 9.15 -16.36 -6.79
C ILE A 404 7.89 -16.24 -7.67
N GLY A 405 6.70 -16.24 -7.06
CA GLY A 405 5.43 -16.08 -7.76
C GLY A 405 4.80 -14.73 -7.42
N VAL A 406 4.64 -13.85 -8.42
CA VAL A 406 4.05 -12.52 -8.28
C VAL A 406 3.07 -12.21 -9.42
N CYS A 407 2.44 -13.24 -9.95
CA CYS A 407 1.38 -13.12 -10.95
C CYS A 407 -0.02 -13.26 -10.31
N GLY A 408 -1.03 -12.67 -10.94
CA GLY A 408 -2.42 -12.74 -10.48
C GLY A 408 -3.15 -14.05 -10.80
N GLN A 409 -2.41 -15.13 -11.15
CA GLN A 409 -2.98 -16.43 -11.50
C GLN A 409 -2.61 -17.46 -10.43
N PRO A 410 -3.59 -18.10 -9.78
CA PRO A 410 -3.32 -19.15 -8.80
C PRO A 410 -2.85 -20.47 -9.47
N ASP A 411 -2.30 -21.38 -8.67
CA ASP A 411 -2.02 -22.78 -8.99
C ASP A 411 -1.04 -23.03 -10.15
N LEU A 412 -0.21 -22.05 -10.51
CA LEU A 412 0.80 -22.20 -11.57
C LEU A 412 2.07 -22.93 -11.13
N PHE A 413 2.38 -22.99 -9.83
CA PHE A 413 3.46 -23.82 -9.29
C PHE A 413 2.93 -25.23 -9.01
N THR A 414 3.39 -26.19 -9.81
CA THR A 414 3.03 -27.59 -9.63
C THR A 414 4.01 -28.32 -8.71
N GLU A 415 3.59 -29.45 -8.12
CA GLU A 415 4.47 -30.29 -7.30
C GLU A 415 5.75 -30.70 -8.06
N GLU A 416 5.64 -30.97 -9.38
CA GLU A 416 6.77 -31.34 -10.23
C GLU A 416 7.81 -30.21 -10.35
N MET A 417 7.38 -28.93 -10.31
CA MET A 417 8.28 -27.79 -10.36
C MET A 417 9.06 -27.58 -9.06
N ILE A 418 8.47 -27.96 -7.94
CA ILE A 418 9.03 -27.74 -6.60
C ILE A 418 9.96 -28.91 -6.20
N ARG A 419 9.72 -30.14 -6.69
CA ARG A 419 10.54 -31.33 -6.48
C ARG A 419 11.74 -31.38 -7.40
#